data_cd7db157fa0d5f04c12fccc779a08241
#
_entry.id   cd7db157fa0d5f04c12fccc779a08241
#
_cell.length_a   1.000
_cell.length_b   1.000
_cell.length_c   1.000
_cell.angle_alpha   90.00
_cell.angle_beta   90.00
_cell.angle_gamma   90.00
#
_symmetry.space_group_name_H-M   'P 1'
#
loop_
_entity.id
_entity.type
_entity.pdbx_description
1 polymer ?
#
loop_
_entity_poly.entity_id
_entity_poly.type
_entity_poly.pdbx_seq_one_letter_code
_entity_poly.pdbx_strand_id
1 'polypeptide(L)'
;MAQDEKVKQLIMEYLDEGKLMQIATSNAGRPWIATVWYAHDKDMNLYWISKRMRRHSMELEKNPNVAGTIVKPHTVGSGEKVRGLQFEGTARPCNGREFKIADELYMKKYPDADRVPPILKGVTNFIATFYVAKPSAIVLFDEINFPKDPRQELKLG
;
A
#
# COMPACT_ATOMS: atom_id res chain seq x y z
N MET A 1 21.77 -12.78 6.46
CA MET A 1 21.19 -12.12 7.66
C MET A 1 21.31 -10.60 7.59
N ALA A 2 22.50 -10.04 7.58
CA ALA A 2 22.67 -8.58 7.59
C ALA A 2 22.06 -7.85 6.37
N GLN A 3 22.04 -8.44 5.20
CA GLN A 3 21.43 -7.84 4.00
C GLN A 3 19.90 -7.85 4.09
N ASP A 4 19.31 -8.97 4.51
CA ASP A 4 17.85 -9.08 4.63
C ASP A 4 17.30 -8.14 5.70
N GLU A 5 18.01 -7.94 6.81
CA GLU A 5 17.65 -6.96 7.83
C GLU A 5 17.72 -5.54 7.28
N LYS A 6 18.75 -5.19 6.52
CA LYS A 6 18.86 -3.90 5.87
C LYS A 6 17.73 -3.66 4.85
N VAL A 7 17.40 -4.67 4.04
CA VAL A 7 16.29 -4.59 3.08
C VAL A 7 14.98 -4.36 3.81
N LYS A 8 14.70 -5.13 4.86
CA LYS A 8 13.50 -4.99 5.67
C LYS A 8 13.39 -3.61 6.31
N GLN A 9 14.47 -3.10 6.87
CA GLN A 9 14.51 -1.76 7.46
C GLN A 9 14.19 -0.69 6.42
N LEU A 10 14.82 -0.73 5.24
CA LEU A 10 14.58 0.23 4.16
C LEU A 10 13.15 0.15 3.63
N ILE A 11 12.58 -1.05 3.52
CA ILE A 11 11.16 -1.22 3.14
C ILE A 11 10.27 -0.49 4.16
N MET A 12 10.49 -0.70 5.46
CA MET A 12 9.71 -0.03 6.50
C MET A 12 9.87 1.50 6.44
N GLU A 13 11.08 2.00 6.24
CA GLU A 13 11.32 3.45 6.07
C GLU A 13 10.55 4.01 4.87
N TYR A 14 10.54 3.29 3.73
CA TYR A 14 9.83 3.74 2.53
C TYR A 14 8.31 3.67 2.69
N LEU A 15 7.81 2.69 3.43
CA LEU A 15 6.40 2.60 3.80
C LEU A 15 5.98 3.75 4.73
N ASP A 16 6.83 4.13 5.67
CA ASP A 16 6.57 5.25 6.59
C ASP A 16 6.56 6.60 5.86
N GLU A 17 7.54 6.84 4.99
CA GLU A 17 7.67 8.10 4.26
C GLU A 17 6.64 8.26 3.14
N GLY A 18 6.29 7.17 2.48
CA GLY A 18 5.31 7.17 1.40
C GLY A 18 3.92 7.54 1.90
N LYS A 19 3.16 8.25 1.08
CA LYS A 19 1.76 8.66 1.38
C LYS A 19 0.77 8.07 0.40
N LEU A 20 1.15 7.99 -0.85
CA LEU A 20 0.33 7.46 -1.95
C LEU A 20 0.91 6.13 -2.44
N MET A 21 0.03 5.18 -2.70
CA MET A 21 0.37 3.99 -3.45
C MET A 21 -0.48 3.90 -4.72
N GLN A 22 0.09 3.32 -5.76
CA GLN A 22 -0.64 2.87 -6.93
C GLN A 22 -0.96 1.39 -6.73
N ILE A 23 -2.24 1.05 -6.73
CA ILE A 23 -2.69 -0.33 -6.59
C ILE A 23 -3.35 -0.80 -7.88
N ALA A 24 -2.88 -1.91 -8.40
CA ALA A 24 -3.40 -2.57 -9.58
C ALA A 24 -4.39 -3.67 -9.18
N THR A 25 -5.54 -3.67 -9.83
CA THR A 25 -6.55 -4.72 -9.77
C THR A 25 -6.80 -5.28 -11.17
N SER A 26 -7.44 -6.42 -11.27
CA SER A 26 -7.82 -6.96 -12.57
C SER A 26 -9.14 -7.73 -12.49
N ASN A 27 -9.90 -7.69 -13.57
CA ASN A 27 -11.08 -8.49 -13.75
C ASN A 27 -11.16 -8.98 -15.19
N ALA A 28 -11.35 -10.29 -15.38
CA ALA A 28 -11.39 -10.92 -16.71
C ALA A 28 -10.20 -10.54 -17.62
N GLY A 29 -8.99 -10.52 -17.06
CA GLY A 29 -7.76 -10.18 -17.76
C GLY A 29 -7.57 -8.70 -18.08
N ARG A 30 -8.45 -7.83 -17.62
CA ARG A 30 -8.36 -6.37 -17.84
C ARG A 30 -7.81 -5.69 -16.59
N PRO A 31 -6.58 -5.14 -16.65
CA PRO A 31 -5.97 -4.46 -15.52
C PRO A 31 -6.55 -3.07 -15.31
N TRP A 32 -6.50 -2.61 -14.07
CA TRP A 32 -6.82 -1.24 -13.66
C TRP A 32 -5.84 -0.76 -12.60
N ILE A 33 -5.58 0.52 -12.52
CA ILE A 33 -4.71 1.14 -11.53
C ILE A 33 -5.45 2.29 -10.85
N ALA A 34 -5.36 2.36 -9.53
CA ALA A 34 -5.86 3.45 -8.72
C ALA A 34 -4.76 4.01 -7.82
N THR A 35 -4.76 5.32 -7.60
CA THR A 35 -3.89 5.97 -6.62
C THR A 35 -4.69 6.23 -5.35
N VAL A 36 -4.20 5.74 -4.22
CA VAL A 36 -4.86 5.85 -2.92
C VAL A 36 -3.88 6.25 -1.82
N TRP A 37 -4.38 6.98 -0.82
CA TRP A 37 -3.66 7.19 0.43
C TRP A 37 -3.63 5.90 1.22
N TYR A 38 -2.51 5.59 1.88
CA TYR A 38 -2.38 4.35 2.64
C TYR A 38 -1.71 4.55 3.99
N ALA A 39 -1.96 3.62 4.89
CA ALA A 39 -1.19 3.35 6.09
C ALA A 39 -0.72 1.89 6.08
N HIS A 40 0.21 1.53 6.93
CA HIS A 40 0.69 0.16 7.05
C HIS A 40 0.88 -0.23 8.52
N ASP A 41 0.89 -1.53 8.78
CA ASP A 41 1.25 -2.09 10.07
C ASP A 41 2.70 -2.62 10.09
N LYS A 42 3.12 -3.14 11.25
CA LYS A 42 4.45 -3.73 11.45
C LYS A 42 4.72 -4.98 10.61
N ASP A 43 3.68 -5.63 10.13
CA ASP A 43 3.74 -6.83 9.28
C ASP A 43 3.65 -6.47 7.79
N MET A 44 3.78 -5.17 7.45
CA MET A 44 3.73 -4.61 6.09
C MET A 44 2.38 -4.80 5.38
N ASN A 45 1.29 -5.06 6.11
CA ASN A 45 -0.03 -4.99 5.52
C ASN A 45 -0.36 -3.54 5.20
N LEU A 46 -0.99 -3.31 4.04
CA LEU A 46 -1.30 -1.97 3.55
C LEU A 46 -2.81 -1.72 3.66
N TYR A 47 -3.18 -0.62 4.29
CA TYR A 47 -4.57 -0.24 4.54
C TYR A 47 -4.91 1.04 3.80
N TRP A 48 -6.05 1.08 3.13
CA TRP A 48 -6.60 2.29 2.51
C TRP A 48 -8.10 2.34 2.62
N ILE A 49 -8.65 3.55 2.49
CA ILE A 49 -10.09 3.76 2.45
C ILE A 49 -10.55 3.98 1.02
N SER A 50 -11.64 3.36 0.64
CA SER A 50 -12.25 3.56 -0.67
C SER A 50 -13.77 3.35 -0.64
N LYS A 51 -14.45 4.05 -1.57
CA LYS A 51 -15.88 3.82 -1.81
C LYS A 51 -16.07 2.45 -2.46
N ARG A 52 -17.07 1.71 -2.01
CA ARG A 52 -17.38 0.36 -2.51
C ARG A 52 -17.71 0.33 -4.01
N MET A 53 -18.29 1.41 -4.53
CA MET A 53 -18.67 1.54 -5.93
C MET A 53 -17.52 1.95 -6.87
N ARG A 54 -16.31 2.13 -6.36
CA ARG A 54 -15.15 2.37 -7.21
C ARG A 54 -14.75 1.10 -7.95
N ARG A 55 -14.24 1.25 -9.18
CA ARG A 55 -13.88 0.12 -10.04
C ARG A 55 -12.93 -0.86 -9.34
N HIS A 56 -11.85 -0.38 -8.75
CA HIS A 56 -10.90 -1.24 -8.03
C HIS A 56 -11.56 -1.99 -6.85
N SER A 57 -12.50 -1.36 -6.14
CA SER A 57 -13.23 -2.01 -5.04
C SER A 57 -14.15 -3.13 -5.55
N MET A 58 -14.86 -2.89 -6.65
CA MET A 58 -15.73 -3.91 -7.26
C MET A 58 -14.93 -5.05 -7.90
N GLU A 59 -13.77 -4.76 -8.46
CA GLU A 59 -12.88 -5.79 -9.03
C GLU A 59 -12.33 -6.72 -7.96
N LEU A 60 -11.99 -6.19 -6.76
CA LEU A 60 -11.51 -6.99 -5.63
C LEU A 60 -12.53 -8.02 -5.11
N GLU A 61 -13.82 -7.76 -5.27
CA GLU A 61 -14.86 -8.74 -4.92
C GLU A 61 -14.80 -9.99 -5.82
N LYS A 62 -14.30 -9.84 -7.04
CA LYS A 62 -14.21 -10.89 -8.05
C LYS A 62 -12.83 -11.52 -8.14
N ASN A 63 -11.80 -10.72 -7.93
CA ASN A 63 -10.41 -11.15 -8.00
C ASN A 63 -9.60 -10.42 -6.92
N PRO A 64 -9.19 -11.12 -5.84
CA PRO A 64 -8.45 -10.52 -4.74
C PRO A 64 -6.99 -10.24 -5.06
N ASN A 65 -6.46 -10.75 -6.17
CA ASN A 65 -5.05 -10.55 -6.51
C ASN A 65 -4.77 -9.10 -6.86
N VAL A 66 -3.73 -8.57 -6.26
CA VAL A 66 -3.28 -7.19 -6.45
C VAL A 66 -1.78 -7.12 -6.64
N ALA A 67 -1.35 -6.07 -7.32
CA ALA A 67 0.02 -5.60 -7.29
C ALA A 67 0.02 -4.09 -7.07
N GLY A 68 1.16 -3.53 -6.71
CA GLY A 68 1.23 -2.09 -6.54
C GLY A 68 2.64 -1.56 -6.43
N THR A 69 2.73 -0.25 -6.33
CA THR A 69 4.00 0.46 -6.15
C THR A 69 3.85 1.65 -5.23
N ILE A 70 4.93 1.95 -4.52
CA ILE A 70 5.10 3.13 -3.69
C ILE A 70 6.43 3.74 -4.08
N VAL A 71 6.42 4.93 -4.66
CA VAL A 71 7.61 5.59 -5.19
C VAL A 71 8.12 6.62 -4.19
N LYS A 72 9.40 6.62 -3.93
CA LYS A 72 10.05 7.72 -3.19
C LYS A 72 9.95 9.01 -4.02
N PRO A 73 9.70 10.15 -3.40
CA PRO A 73 9.67 11.42 -4.12
C PRO A 73 10.99 11.68 -4.87
N HIS A 74 10.87 12.09 -6.13
CA HIS A 74 11.97 12.49 -6.99
C HIS A 74 11.79 13.98 -7.30
N THR A 75 12.83 14.77 -7.11
CA THR A 75 12.75 16.24 -7.18
C THR A 75 13.63 16.86 -8.26
N VAL A 76 14.63 16.11 -8.76
CA VAL A 76 15.60 16.62 -9.73
C VAL A 76 15.16 16.34 -11.16
N GLY A 77 14.50 15.23 -11.42
CA GLY A 77 13.98 14.86 -12.75
C GLY A 77 14.68 13.65 -13.36
N SER A 78 14.62 13.56 -14.68
CA SER A 78 15.16 12.41 -15.43
C SER A 78 16.65 12.24 -15.16
N GLY A 79 17.05 11.01 -14.83
CA GLY A 79 18.42 10.65 -14.45
C GLY A 79 18.68 10.63 -12.93
N GLU A 80 17.71 11.07 -12.13
CA GLU A 80 17.76 10.83 -10.69
C GLU A 80 17.62 9.32 -10.41
N LYS A 81 18.41 8.82 -9.45
CA LYS A 81 18.38 7.42 -9.07
C LYS A 81 17.02 7.01 -8.54
N VAL A 82 16.46 5.94 -9.09
CA VAL A 82 15.12 5.47 -8.75
C VAL A 82 15.14 4.73 -7.41
N ARG A 83 14.15 5.03 -6.58
CA ARG A 83 13.90 4.36 -5.31
C ARG A 83 12.40 4.16 -5.09
N GLY A 84 12.01 2.99 -4.67
CA GLY A 84 10.62 2.70 -4.39
C GLY A 84 10.38 1.24 -4.03
N LEU A 85 9.12 0.92 -3.85
CA LEU A 85 8.65 -0.42 -3.54
C LEU A 85 7.71 -0.90 -4.64
N GLN A 86 7.78 -2.19 -4.92
CA GLN A 86 6.77 -2.92 -5.68
C GLN A 86 6.27 -4.05 -4.79
N PHE A 87 5.01 -4.40 -4.89
CA PHE A 87 4.45 -5.51 -4.13
C PHE A 87 3.43 -6.28 -4.94
N GLU A 88 3.24 -7.52 -4.56
CA GLU A 88 2.14 -8.36 -5.01
C GLU A 88 1.54 -9.10 -3.81
N GLY A 89 0.26 -9.44 -3.90
CA GLY A 89 -0.44 -10.14 -2.84
C GLY A 89 -1.94 -10.19 -3.08
N THR A 90 -2.68 -10.24 -2.00
CA THR A 90 -4.15 -10.23 -2.06
C THR A 90 -4.73 -9.09 -1.26
N ALA A 91 -5.89 -8.59 -1.69
CA ALA A 91 -6.60 -7.53 -0.99
C ALA A 91 -8.10 -7.83 -0.88
N ARG A 92 -8.69 -7.29 0.18
CA ARG A 92 -10.12 -7.42 0.48
C ARG A 92 -10.59 -6.30 1.42
N PRO A 93 -11.90 -6.12 1.61
CA PRO A 93 -12.41 -5.28 2.69
C PRO A 93 -11.91 -5.78 4.05
N CYS A 94 -11.60 -4.86 4.95
CA CYS A 94 -11.27 -5.16 6.34
C CYS A 94 -12.46 -5.79 7.08
N ASN A 95 -12.19 -6.79 7.92
CA ASN A 95 -13.16 -7.22 8.94
C ASN A 95 -13.22 -6.21 10.09
N GLY A 96 -14.11 -6.42 11.07
CA GLY A 96 -14.32 -5.46 12.14
C GLY A 96 -13.07 -5.15 12.98
N ARG A 97 -12.22 -6.15 13.25
CA ARG A 97 -10.95 -5.97 13.98
C ARG A 97 -9.92 -5.22 13.14
N GLU A 98 -9.78 -5.62 11.89
CA GLU A 98 -8.86 -4.97 10.94
C GLU A 98 -9.27 -3.53 10.65
N PHE A 99 -10.57 -3.26 10.60
CA PHE A 99 -11.09 -1.90 10.43
C PHE A 99 -10.62 -0.97 11.54
N LYS A 100 -10.68 -1.42 12.79
CA LYS A 100 -10.20 -0.64 13.95
C LYS A 100 -8.69 -0.37 13.85
N ILE A 101 -7.90 -1.38 13.50
CA ILE A 101 -6.45 -1.24 13.29
C ILE A 101 -6.17 -0.24 12.17
N ALA A 102 -6.85 -0.37 11.04
CA ALA A 102 -6.71 0.52 9.90
C ALA A 102 -7.03 1.98 10.25
N ASP A 103 -8.11 2.20 11.00
CA ASP A 103 -8.52 3.53 11.46
C ASP A 103 -7.45 4.18 12.35
N GLU A 104 -6.95 3.46 13.35
CA GLU A 104 -5.91 3.94 14.25
C GLU A 104 -4.61 4.27 13.51
N LEU A 105 -4.16 3.40 12.61
CA LEU A 105 -2.95 3.61 11.81
C LEU A 105 -3.09 4.78 10.84
N TYR A 106 -4.25 4.89 10.21
CA TYR A 106 -4.55 5.94 9.24
C TYR A 106 -4.60 7.31 9.91
N MET A 107 -5.30 7.42 11.04
CA MET A 107 -5.37 8.67 11.83
C MET A 107 -4.02 9.07 12.40
N LYS A 108 -3.20 8.11 12.83
CA LYS A 108 -1.84 8.37 13.29
C LYS A 108 -0.94 8.92 12.17
N LYS A 109 -1.05 8.36 10.97
CA LYS A 109 -0.25 8.78 9.80
C LYS A 109 -0.71 10.13 9.25
N TYR A 110 -2.01 10.43 9.35
CA TYR A 110 -2.64 11.63 8.80
C TYR A 110 -3.45 12.38 9.87
N PRO A 111 -2.78 12.98 10.89
CA PRO A 111 -3.47 13.62 12.02
C PRO A 111 -4.31 14.83 11.60
N ASP A 112 -3.93 15.49 10.51
CA ASP A 112 -4.65 16.66 9.97
C ASP A 112 -5.80 16.27 9.02
N ALA A 113 -6.12 14.98 8.94
CA ALA A 113 -7.21 14.48 8.12
C ALA A 113 -8.59 14.75 8.74
N ASP A 114 -8.85 15.98 9.18
CA ASP A 114 -10.20 16.52 9.42
C ASP A 114 -11.16 16.34 8.24
N ARG A 115 -10.59 15.86 7.17
CA ARG A 115 -11.19 15.65 5.87
C ARG A 115 -11.40 14.18 5.53
N VAL A 116 -11.01 13.27 6.41
CA VAL A 116 -11.49 11.90 6.29
C VAL A 116 -12.98 11.96 6.58
N PRO A 117 -13.81 11.61 5.62
CA PRO A 117 -15.26 11.79 5.76
C PRO A 117 -15.76 11.13 7.05
N PRO A 118 -16.92 11.54 7.60
CA PRO A 118 -17.56 10.95 8.78
C PRO A 118 -17.74 9.42 8.75
N ILE A 119 -17.40 8.81 7.65
CA ILE A 119 -17.22 7.40 7.37
C ILE A 119 -16.48 6.66 8.48
N LEU A 120 -15.43 7.26 9.04
CA LEU A 120 -14.68 6.69 10.15
C LEU A 120 -15.38 6.85 11.50
N LYS A 121 -16.43 7.64 11.57
CA LYS A 121 -17.27 7.79 12.78
C LYS A 121 -18.45 6.80 12.83
N GLY A 122 -18.35 5.69 12.10
CA GLY A 122 -19.31 4.59 12.18
C GLY A 122 -20.61 4.77 11.37
N VAL A 123 -20.71 5.82 10.54
CA VAL A 123 -21.97 6.17 9.89
C VAL A 123 -22.11 5.66 8.46
N THR A 124 -21.05 5.11 7.83
CA THR A 124 -21.14 4.84 6.40
C THR A 124 -20.38 3.61 5.89
N ASN A 125 -20.47 2.49 6.55
CA ASN A 125 -20.05 1.19 6.01
C ASN A 125 -20.69 0.85 4.65
N PHE A 126 -21.76 1.53 4.27
CA PHE A 126 -22.44 1.33 2.98
C PHE A 126 -21.73 2.01 1.80
N ILE A 127 -21.10 3.17 2.00
CA ILE A 127 -20.53 3.97 0.91
C ILE A 127 -19.04 3.74 0.76
N ALA A 128 -18.31 3.65 1.85
CA ALA A 128 -16.86 3.39 1.85
C ALA A 128 -16.45 2.51 3.02
N THR A 129 -15.30 1.86 2.89
CA THR A 129 -14.72 1.04 3.94
C THR A 129 -13.20 1.04 3.83
N PHE A 130 -12.53 0.57 4.87
CA PHE A 130 -11.13 0.21 4.75
C PHE A 130 -10.95 -1.12 4.01
N TYR A 131 -9.91 -1.16 3.22
CA TYR A 131 -9.39 -2.35 2.56
C TYR A 131 -8.01 -2.67 3.14
N VAL A 132 -7.64 -3.93 3.10
CA VAL A 132 -6.31 -4.40 3.46
C VAL A 132 -5.72 -5.18 2.30
N ALA A 133 -4.51 -4.81 1.88
CA ALA A 133 -3.66 -5.65 1.04
C ALA A 133 -2.64 -6.36 1.94
N LYS A 134 -2.52 -7.66 1.73
CA LYS A 134 -1.51 -8.52 2.38
C LYS A 134 -0.50 -8.93 1.33
N PRO A 135 0.66 -8.26 1.27
CA PRO A 135 1.71 -8.65 0.34
C PRO A 135 2.24 -10.04 0.63
N SER A 136 2.44 -10.82 -0.41
CA SER A 136 3.22 -12.08 -0.37
C SER A 136 4.69 -11.86 -0.69
N ALA A 137 4.99 -10.77 -1.41
CA ALA A 137 6.34 -10.32 -1.69
C ALA A 137 6.38 -8.79 -1.82
N ILE A 138 7.48 -8.20 -1.38
CA ILE A 138 7.81 -6.80 -1.60
C ILE A 138 9.19 -6.75 -2.24
N VAL A 139 9.29 -6.01 -3.32
CA VAL A 139 10.57 -5.71 -3.98
C VAL A 139 10.95 -4.27 -3.62
N LEU A 140 12.07 -4.12 -2.94
CA LEU A 140 12.76 -2.85 -2.81
C LEU A 140 13.57 -2.62 -4.09
N PHE A 141 13.33 -1.52 -4.77
CA PHE A 141 14.19 -1.04 -5.84
C PHE A 141 14.92 0.22 -5.36
N ASP A 142 16.25 0.14 -5.24
CA ASP A 142 17.05 1.19 -4.61
C ASP A 142 18.43 1.30 -5.23
N GLU A 143 18.58 2.19 -6.18
CA GLU A 143 19.86 2.44 -6.88
C GLU A 143 20.89 3.18 -6.01
N ILE A 144 20.49 3.70 -4.84
CA ILE A 144 21.41 4.39 -3.93
C ILE A 144 22.07 3.40 -2.97
N ASN A 145 21.26 2.62 -2.26
CA ASN A 145 21.75 1.68 -1.25
C ASN A 145 22.30 0.39 -1.85
N PHE A 146 21.83 0.02 -3.05
CA PHE A 146 22.23 -1.19 -3.77
C PHE A 146 22.61 -0.89 -5.22
N PRO A 147 23.68 -0.10 -5.46
CA PRO A 147 24.00 0.38 -6.81
C PRO A 147 24.41 -0.70 -7.82
N LYS A 148 24.84 -1.86 -7.33
CA LYS A 148 25.24 -3.00 -8.19
C LYS A 148 24.07 -3.95 -8.49
N ASP A 149 23.12 -4.05 -7.56
CA ASP A 149 21.92 -4.88 -7.67
C ASP A 149 20.77 -4.18 -6.98
N PRO A 150 20.12 -3.20 -7.63
CA PRO A 150 19.12 -2.35 -6.99
C PRO A 150 17.82 -3.06 -6.65
N ARG A 151 17.58 -4.26 -7.21
CA ARG A 151 16.37 -5.03 -6.98
C ARG A 151 16.57 -6.04 -5.84
N GLN A 152 16.00 -5.78 -4.69
CA GLN A 152 16.03 -6.66 -3.52
C GLN A 152 14.62 -7.16 -3.20
N GLU A 153 14.41 -8.46 -3.17
CA GLU A 153 13.10 -9.07 -2.92
C GLU A 153 13.01 -9.62 -1.50
N LEU A 154 11.95 -9.22 -0.80
CA LEU A 154 11.55 -9.78 0.50
C LEU A 154 10.27 -10.60 0.31
N LYS A 155 10.35 -11.91 0.54
CA LYS A 155 9.18 -12.79 0.58
C LYS A 155 8.55 -12.74 1.97
N LEU A 156 7.27 -12.52 2.00
CA LEU A 156 6.45 -12.52 3.20
C LEU A 156 5.63 -13.82 3.20
N GLY A 157 5.86 -14.65 4.19
CA GLY A 157 5.25 -15.97 4.29
C GLY A 157 3.76 -15.98 4.50
#